data_deed025308a8c2e13e5e284c66cd1664
#
_entry.id   deed025308a8c2e13e5e284c66cd1664
#
_cell.length_a   1.000
_cell.length_b   1.000
_cell.length_c   1.000
_cell.angle_alpha   90.00
_cell.angle_beta   90.00
_cell.angle_gamma   90.00
#
_symmetry.space_group_name_H-M   'P 1'
#
loop_
_entity.id
_entity.type
_entity.pdbx_description
1 polymer ?
#
loop_
_entity_poly.entity_id
_entity_poly.type
_entity_poly.pdbx_seq_one_letter_code
_entity_poly.pdbx_strand_id
1 'polypeptide(L)'
;MSVQKRERLLSGGVDPLVRVDLDMIAKDSDDTVKKQMNDFLELFKSYVESEQINWDKIGFLPAEKVVEHSSLAKVEPSKAKELLGKLVVLKLNGGLGTSMGCEGPRSLIYVRDDMTFLDLAVKQIKHLKQKYDADVPLVLMNSFNTHTETEKIKHRYENAVSIYMFEQSRFPRISKESLRPIPKDANSHHSSWYPPGHGDVYRSLLRTGLLKKFIDEGKEYLFISNIDNLGATADLEILDFLVNQKDPPEFIMEVIDRTRSDVRGGTLVNYDGKIRLLEMAQVPKDKVDEFKSVSKFKIFNTNNLWVNLKAIDRLLSKDKIHMEVIVNQKAAPGGSGLIIQLETAAGAAMKNFDRAIGMKVPRSRFLPVKTTSDLLLMMSNLYIVTDNGSLMMNPKRGFTTVPLVKLGDKNFQKVKDFLDRFQNIPNMLELDHLTVSGDVTFGTNITLKGTVIIIANDEERIDIPSGTVLENKIVSGNMRILDH
;
A
#
# COMPACT_ATOMS: atom_id res chain seq x y z
N MET A 1 19.84 16.97 5.85
CA MET A 1 20.17 18.42 5.66
C MET A 1 21.12 18.82 6.78
N SER A 2 22.16 19.65 6.51
CA SER A 2 23.03 20.12 7.60
C SER A 2 22.25 21.10 8.50
N VAL A 3 22.58 21.13 9.80
CA VAL A 3 21.94 22.02 10.79
C VAL A 3 22.02 23.49 10.32
N GLN A 4 23.18 23.92 9.84
CA GLN A 4 23.39 25.28 9.32
C GLN A 4 22.51 25.62 8.11
N LYS A 5 22.25 24.65 7.20
CA LYS A 5 21.38 24.88 6.04
C LYS A 5 19.92 24.95 6.45
N ARG A 6 19.53 24.21 7.49
CA ARG A 6 18.19 24.25 8.09
C ARG A 6 17.95 25.59 8.83
N GLU A 7 18.92 26.03 9.62
CA GLU A 7 18.84 27.32 10.32
C GLU A 7 18.73 28.52 9.36
N ARG A 8 19.46 28.47 8.23
CA ARG A 8 19.34 29.49 7.17
C ARG A 8 17.97 29.53 6.51
N LEU A 9 17.34 28.36 6.29
CA LEU A 9 15.99 28.27 5.73
C LEU A 9 14.93 28.71 6.74
N LEU A 10 15.11 28.40 8.03
CA LEU A 10 14.21 28.82 9.10
C LEU A 10 14.29 30.32 9.40
N SER A 11 15.49 30.90 9.37
CA SER A 11 15.69 32.35 9.64
C SER A 11 15.24 33.25 8.49
N GLY A 12 15.16 32.74 7.28
CA GLY A 12 14.70 33.47 6.06
C GLY A 12 13.27 33.18 5.63
N GLY A 13 12.54 32.32 6.38
CA GLY A 13 11.31 31.74 5.88
C GLY A 13 11.56 30.66 4.83
N VAL A 14 10.49 30.14 4.21
CA VAL A 14 10.64 29.28 3.00
C VAL A 14 11.38 30.07 1.96
N ASP A 15 12.47 29.49 1.44
CA ASP A 15 13.32 30.16 0.45
C ASP A 15 12.46 30.86 -0.63
N PRO A 16 12.50 32.19 -0.71
CA PRO A 16 11.71 32.94 -1.70
C PRO A 16 11.95 32.47 -3.14
N LEU A 17 13.13 31.89 -3.41
CA LEU A 17 13.46 31.34 -4.71
C LEU A 17 12.67 30.08 -5.04
N VAL A 18 12.36 29.22 -4.04
CA VAL A 18 11.51 28.05 -4.26
C VAL A 18 10.10 28.49 -4.68
N ARG A 19 9.56 29.50 -3.99
CA ARG A 19 8.26 30.06 -4.36
C ARG A 19 8.26 30.65 -5.76
N VAL A 20 9.27 31.42 -6.12
CA VAL A 20 9.43 31.99 -7.48
C VAL A 20 9.50 30.86 -8.53
N ASP A 21 10.26 29.78 -8.27
CA ASP A 21 10.32 28.63 -9.17
C ASP A 21 8.95 27.95 -9.35
N LEU A 22 8.20 27.77 -8.26
CA LEU A 22 6.87 27.16 -8.32
C LEU A 22 5.86 28.05 -9.07
N ASP A 23 5.92 29.37 -8.86
CA ASP A 23 5.11 30.35 -9.59
C ASP A 23 5.43 30.33 -11.08
N MET A 24 6.74 30.20 -11.45
CA MET A 24 7.16 30.04 -12.85
C MET A 24 6.63 28.75 -13.48
N ILE A 25 6.72 27.63 -12.76
CA ILE A 25 6.18 26.33 -13.21
C ILE A 25 4.67 26.43 -13.46
N ALA A 26 3.95 27.16 -12.63
CA ALA A 26 2.49 27.30 -12.70
C ALA A 26 2.01 28.41 -13.66
N LYS A 27 2.91 29.26 -14.18
CA LYS A 27 2.58 30.54 -14.86
C LYS A 27 1.55 30.39 -15.98
N ASP A 28 1.78 29.45 -16.89
CA ASP A 28 0.94 29.25 -18.08
C ASP A 28 0.11 27.95 -17.97
N SER A 29 -0.17 27.51 -16.73
CA SER A 29 -0.85 26.25 -16.43
C SER A 29 -2.29 26.48 -15.96
N ASP A 30 -3.08 25.40 -15.96
CA ASP A 30 -4.43 25.39 -15.43
C ASP A 30 -4.46 25.57 -13.89
N ASP A 31 -5.64 25.77 -13.35
CA ASP A 31 -5.83 25.96 -11.91
C ASP A 31 -5.47 24.73 -11.09
N THR A 32 -5.50 23.55 -11.69
CA THR A 32 -5.10 22.30 -11.02
C THR A 32 -3.60 22.31 -10.71
N VAL A 33 -2.77 22.66 -11.69
CA VAL A 33 -1.31 22.76 -11.50
C VAL A 33 -0.98 23.84 -10.49
N LYS A 34 -1.66 25.01 -10.56
CA LYS A 34 -1.45 26.09 -9.56
C LYS A 34 -1.75 25.62 -8.14
N LYS A 35 -2.84 24.92 -7.93
CA LYS A 35 -3.19 24.33 -6.63
C LYS A 35 -2.15 23.30 -6.18
N GLN A 36 -1.71 22.42 -7.08
CA GLN A 36 -0.68 21.43 -6.78
C GLN A 36 0.64 22.07 -6.36
N MET A 37 1.06 23.15 -7.02
CA MET A 37 2.29 23.89 -6.64
C MET A 37 2.15 24.54 -5.26
N ASN A 38 1.00 25.08 -4.92
CA ASN A 38 0.72 25.58 -3.57
C ASN A 38 0.73 24.44 -2.52
N ASP A 39 0.09 23.31 -2.81
CA ASP A 39 0.11 22.13 -1.92
C ASP A 39 1.55 21.62 -1.71
N PHE A 40 2.35 21.61 -2.78
CA PHE A 40 3.78 21.28 -2.68
C PHE A 40 4.54 22.28 -1.82
N LEU A 41 4.28 23.59 -1.94
CA LEU A 41 4.93 24.63 -1.12
C LEU A 41 4.65 24.41 0.38
N GLU A 42 3.41 24.07 0.75
CA GLU A 42 3.05 23.78 2.15
C GLU A 42 3.75 22.50 2.65
N LEU A 43 3.85 21.47 1.81
CA LEU A 43 4.61 20.26 2.12
C LEU A 43 6.11 20.55 2.28
N PHE A 44 6.67 21.40 1.42
CA PHE A 44 8.07 21.81 1.49
C PHE A 44 8.35 22.63 2.76
N LYS A 45 7.46 23.54 3.15
CA LYS A 45 7.55 24.25 4.45
C LYS A 45 7.56 23.26 5.61
N SER A 46 6.60 22.32 5.61
CA SER A 46 6.54 21.27 6.63
C SER A 46 7.83 20.45 6.69
N TYR A 47 8.48 20.17 5.54
CA TYR A 47 9.77 19.50 5.50
C TYR A 47 10.89 20.31 6.12
N VAL A 48 10.94 21.61 5.86
CA VAL A 48 11.97 22.50 6.42
C VAL A 48 11.78 22.69 7.92
N GLU A 49 10.53 22.82 8.35
CA GLU A 49 10.15 23.04 9.76
C GLU A 49 10.12 21.75 10.58
N SER A 50 10.05 20.58 9.92
CA SER A 50 9.92 19.31 10.62
C SER A 50 11.07 19.05 11.59
N GLU A 51 10.74 18.83 12.83
CA GLU A 51 11.66 18.31 13.83
C GLU A 51 11.75 16.78 13.72
N GLN A 52 12.90 16.24 14.08
CA GLN A 52 13.01 14.79 14.26
C GLN A 52 12.06 14.36 15.37
N ILE A 53 11.46 13.18 15.19
CA ILE A 53 10.58 12.63 16.21
C ILE A 53 11.35 12.47 17.53
N ASN A 54 10.79 13.01 18.60
CA ASN A 54 11.36 12.81 19.93
C ASN A 54 10.98 11.41 20.42
N TRP A 55 11.99 10.52 20.46
CA TRP A 55 11.78 9.10 20.81
C TRP A 55 11.28 8.91 22.23
N ASP A 56 11.64 9.79 23.16
CA ASP A 56 11.22 9.74 24.57
C ASP A 56 9.72 10.04 24.78
N LYS A 57 9.09 10.65 23.78
CA LYS A 57 7.63 10.91 23.77
C LYS A 57 6.80 9.75 23.23
N ILE A 58 7.45 8.69 22.76
CA ILE A 58 6.76 7.51 22.25
C ILE A 58 6.40 6.60 23.42
N GLY A 59 5.09 6.46 23.64
CA GLY A 59 4.52 5.54 24.63
C GLY A 59 3.75 4.40 24.00
N PHE A 60 3.39 3.41 24.82
CA PHE A 60 2.49 2.35 24.41
C PHE A 60 1.07 2.89 24.20
N LEU A 61 0.39 2.31 23.22
CA LEU A 61 -1.03 2.61 23.05
C LEU A 61 -1.84 2.11 24.23
N PRO A 62 -2.74 2.94 24.79
CA PRO A 62 -3.73 2.47 25.72
C PRO A 62 -4.62 1.38 25.10
N ALA A 63 -5.01 0.37 25.90
CA ALA A 63 -5.79 -0.76 25.41
C ALA A 63 -7.11 -0.33 24.75
N GLU A 64 -7.74 0.72 25.27
CA GLU A 64 -8.99 1.28 24.75
C GLU A 64 -8.86 1.96 23.38
N LYS A 65 -7.63 2.18 22.93
CA LYS A 65 -7.36 2.74 21.59
C LYS A 65 -7.24 1.68 20.50
N VAL A 66 -7.32 0.39 20.86
CA VAL A 66 -7.29 -0.71 19.91
C VAL A 66 -8.45 -1.65 20.22
N VAL A 67 -9.37 -1.76 19.27
CA VAL A 67 -10.54 -2.65 19.35
C VAL A 67 -10.20 -3.97 18.65
N GLU A 68 -10.54 -5.11 19.26
CA GLU A 68 -10.40 -6.42 18.64
C GLU A 68 -11.56 -6.66 17.65
N HIS A 69 -11.27 -6.94 16.38
CA HIS A 69 -12.29 -7.29 15.38
C HIS A 69 -13.17 -8.45 15.82
N SER A 70 -12.58 -9.45 16.48
CA SER A 70 -13.29 -10.62 16.99
C SER A 70 -14.35 -10.31 18.06
N SER A 71 -14.31 -9.11 18.66
CA SER A 71 -15.31 -8.65 19.64
C SER A 71 -16.52 -7.96 19.00
N LEU A 72 -16.48 -7.71 17.68
CA LEU A 72 -17.59 -7.06 16.97
C LEU A 72 -18.79 -7.98 16.86
N ALA A 73 -19.98 -7.38 16.93
CA ALA A 73 -21.23 -8.11 16.75
C ALA A 73 -21.37 -8.59 15.29
N LYS A 74 -21.91 -9.78 15.09
CA LYS A 74 -22.28 -10.27 13.77
C LYS A 74 -23.42 -9.47 13.18
N VAL A 75 -23.33 -9.16 11.90
CA VAL A 75 -24.34 -8.37 11.20
C VAL A 75 -25.39 -9.29 10.60
N GLU A 76 -26.66 -9.00 10.88
CA GLU A 76 -27.78 -9.67 10.24
C GLU A 76 -27.80 -9.36 8.74
N PRO A 77 -27.94 -10.36 7.86
CA PRO A 77 -27.94 -10.16 6.41
C PRO A 77 -28.94 -9.12 5.90
N SER A 78 -30.06 -8.95 6.59
CA SER A 78 -31.10 -7.96 6.28
C SER A 78 -30.61 -6.50 6.38
N LYS A 79 -29.61 -6.23 7.21
CA LYS A 79 -29.01 -4.89 7.40
C LYS A 79 -27.91 -4.57 6.39
N ALA A 80 -27.39 -5.58 5.71
CA ALA A 80 -26.20 -5.44 4.87
C ALA A 80 -26.39 -4.42 3.74
N LYS A 81 -27.56 -4.39 3.09
CA LYS A 81 -27.86 -3.43 2.01
C LYS A 81 -27.80 -1.99 2.50
N GLU A 82 -28.40 -1.68 3.63
CA GLU A 82 -28.42 -0.34 4.23
C GLU A 82 -27.01 0.10 4.59
N LEU A 83 -26.25 -0.77 5.29
CA LEU A 83 -24.87 -0.50 5.67
C LEU A 83 -23.97 -0.24 4.45
N LEU A 84 -24.01 -1.12 3.46
CA LEU A 84 -23.24 -0.99 2.22
C LEU A 84 -23.64 0.25 1.42
N GLY A 85 -24.89 0.70 1.51
CA GLY A 85 -25.35 1.95 0.93
C GLY A 85 -24.58 3.19 1.43
N LYS A 86 -23.98 3.12 2.62
CA LYS A 86 -23.19 4.19 3.24
C LYS A 86 -21.68 4.12 2.92
N LEU A 87 -21.23 3.11 2.18
CA LEU A 87 -19.83 2.83 1.94
C LEU A 87 -19.36 3.28 0.55
N VAL A 88 -18.14 3.78 0.48
CA VAL A 88 -17.32 3.93 -0.72
C VAL A 88 -16.05 3.13 -0.54
N VAL A 89 -15.65 2.32 -1.51
CA VAL A 89 -14.37 1.58 -1.50
C VAL A 89 -13.37 2.27 -2.40
N LEU A 90 -12.23 2.67 -1.84
CA LEU A 90 -11.14 3.32 -2.58
C LEU A 90 -9.90 2.44 -2.56
N LYS A 91 -9.40 2.13 -3.76
CA LYS A 91 -8.13 1.41 -3.95
C LYS A 91 -7.04 2.37 -4.39
N LEU A 92 -5.92 2.33 -3.66
CA LEU A 92 -4.71 3.09 -3.99
C LEU A 92 -4.00 2.39 -5.16
N ASN A 93 -4.07 3.00 -6.34
CA ASN A 93 -3.59 2.46 -7.63
C ASN A 93 -2.51 3.33 -8.28
N GLY A 94 -1.81 4.16 -7.52
CA GLY A 94 -0.78 5.07 -8.05
C GLY A 94 0.59 4.43 -8.29
N GLY A 95 0.81 3.20 -7.81
CA GLY A 95 2.11 2.53 -7.87
C GLY A 95 2.35 1.79 -9.18
N LEU A 96 3.50 2.07 -9.82
CA LEU A 96 4.03 1.22 -10.88
C LEU A 96 4.60 -0.08 -10.29
N GLY A 97 4.55 -1.15 -11.07
CA GLY A 97 5.19 -2.42 -10.74
C GLY A 97 6.71 -2.46 -10.97
N THR A 98 7.40 -1.30 -10.94
CA THR A 98 8.83 -1.22 -11.32
C THR A 98 9.75 -2.06 -10.46
N SER A 99 9.45 -2.22 -9.16
CA SER A 99 10.20 -3.11 -8.28
C SER A 99 10.10 -4.59 -8.68
N MET A 100 9.08 -4.94 -9.46
CA MET A 100 8.84 -6.26 -10.03
C MET A 100 9.04 -6.28 -11.56
N GLY A 101 9.72 -5.27 -12.11
CA GLY A 101 10.06 -5.15 -13.53
C GLY A 101 8.89 -4.87 -14.47
N CYS A 102 7.75 -4.43 -13.95
CA CYS A 102 6.60 -4.07 -14.78
C CYS A 102 6.67 -2.60 -15.19
N GLU A 103 6.30 -2.30 -16.42
CA GLU A 103 6.25 -0.94 -16.96
C GLU A 103 4.91 -0.23 -16.66
N GLY A 104 3.88 -0.98 -16.35
CA GLY A 104 2.52 -0.50 -16.10
C GLY A 104 2.09 -0.53 -14.63
N PRO A 105 0.79 -0.21 -14.39
CA PRO A 105 0.20 -0.26 -13.07
C PRO A 105 0.31 -1.64 -12.45
N ARG A 106 0.67 -1.69 -11.16
CA ARG A 106 0.72 -2.96 -10.42
C ARG A 106 -0.61 -3.69 -10.43
N SER A 107 -1.72 -2.97 -10.47
CA SER A 107 -3.07 -3.55 -10.53
C SER A 107 -3.34 -4.45 -11.72
N LEU A 108 -2.50 -4.37 -12.76
CA LEU A 108 -2.63 -5.17 -13.99
C LEU A 108 -1.76 -6.43 -14.00
N ILE A 109 -1.03 -6.70 -12.92
CA ILE A 109 -0.29 -7.96 -12.77
C ILE A 109 -1.31 -9.08 -12.55
N TYR A 110 -1.16 -10.18 -13.30
CA TYR A 110 -1.92 -11.41 -13.09
C TYR A 110 -1.50 -12.07 -11.78
N VAL A 111 -2.50 -12.43 -10.98
CA VAL A 111 -2.29 -13.00 -9.64
C VAL A 111 -2.83 -14.40 -9.54
N ARG A 112 -4.00 -14.67 -10.12
CA ARG A 112 -4.68 -15.95 -9.97
C ARG A 112 -5.71 -16.19 -11.09
N ASP A 113 -5.74 -17.42 -11.64
CA ASP A 113 -6.77 -17.86 -12.57
C ASP A 113 -7.04 -16.82 -13.69
N ASP A 114 -5.98 -16.29 -14.29
CA ASP A 114 -5.99 -15.23 -15.29
C ASP A 114 -6.65 -13.90 -14.84
N MET A 115 -6.81 -13.70 -13.52
CA MET A 115 -7.28 -12.46 -12.92
C MET A 115 -6.13 -11.59 -12.43
N THR A 116 -6.23 -10.31 -12.71
CA THR A 116 -5.35 -9.26 -12.17
C THR A 116 -5.80 -8.82 -10.78
N PHE A 117 -5.00 -8.00 -10.10
CA PHE A 117 -5.44 -7.36 -8.85
C PHE A 117 -6.72 -6.55 -9.05
N LEU A 118 -6.85 -5.87 -10.19
CA LEU A 118 -8.04 -5.08 -10.49
C LEU A 118 -9.26 -5.98 -10.73
N ASP A 119 -9.11 -7.09 -11.46
CA ASP A 119 -10.20 -8.05 -11.65
C ASP A 119 -10.73 -8.58 -10.31
N LEU A 120 -9.83 -8.90 -9.38
CA LEU A 120 -10.22 -9.36 -8.04
C LEU A 120 -10.93 -8.27 -7.23
N ALA A 121 -10.46 -7.02 -7.29
CA ALA A 121 -11.12 -5.89 -6.63
C ALA A 121 -12.53 -5.66 -7.18
N VAL A 122 -12.70 -5.71 -8.51
CA VAL A 122 -14.01 -5.59 -9.16
C VAL A 122 -14.92 -6.77 -8.79
N LYS A 123 -14.38 -8.00 -8.75
CA LYS A 123 -15.14 -9.20 -8.35
C LYS A 123 -15.69 -9.07 -6.93
N GLN A 124 -14.91 -8.49 -6.00
CA GLN A 124 -15.37 -8.23 -4.63
C GLN A 124 -16.58 -7.29 -4.60
N ILE A 125 -16.52 -6.18 -5.32
CA ILE A 125 -17.63 -5.20 -5.37
C ILE A 125 -18.86 -5.78 -6.10
N LYS A 126 -18.63 -6.48 -7.21
CA LYS A 126 -19.69 -7.19 -7.94
C LYS A 126 -20.42 -8.19 -7.05
N HIS A 127 -19.72 -8.92 -6.21
CA HIS A 127 -20.31 -9.85 -5.27
C HIS A 127 -21.24 -9.15 -4.26
N LEU A 128 -20.84 -7.98 -3.73
CA LEU A 128 -21.67 -7.20 -2.81
C LEU A 128 -22.99 -6.77 -3.49
N LYS A 129 -22.91 -6.33 -4.76
CA LYS A 129 -24.08 -5.98 -5.57
C LYS A 129 -25.00 -7.17 -5.80
N GLN A 130 -24.43 -8.32 -6.15
CA GLN A 130 -25.21 -9.53 -6.44
C GLN A 130 -25.86 -10.13 -5.19
N LYS A 131 -25.12 -10.16 -4.07
CA LYS A 131 -25.57 -10.82 -2.85
C LYS A 131 -26.53 -9.97 -2.02
N TYR A 132 -26.29 -8.66 -1.94
CA TYR A 132 -26.99 -7.75 -1.05
C TYR A 132 -27.81 -6.69 -1.79
N ASP A 133 -27.81 -6.71 -3.13
CA ASP A 133 -28.45 -5.68 -3.96
C ASP A 133 -27.99 -4.25 -3.55
N ALA A 134 -26.69 -4.11 -3.27
CA ALA A 134 -26.07 -2.87 -2.82
C ALA A 134 -25.07 -2.35 -3.84
N ASP A 135 -25.25 -1.10 -4.28
CA ASP A 135 -24.28 -0.43 -5.16
C ASP A 135 -23.22 0.30 -4.32
N VAL A 136 -22.05 -0.31 -4.25
CA VAL A 136 -20.88 0.24 -3.56
C VAL A 136 -19.94 0.80 -4.60
N PRO A 137 -19.70 2.13 -4.65
CA PRO A 137 -18.77 2.71 -5.59
C PRO A 137 -17.34 2.19 -5.37
N LEU A 138 -16.68 1.76 -6.45
CA LEU A 138 -15.25 1.48 -6.48
C LEU A 138 -14.51 2.70 -7.02
N VAL A 139 -13.62 3.26 -6.22
CA VAL A 139 -12.81 4.41 -6.60
C VAL A 139 -11.36 3.98 -6.74
N LEU A 140 -10.71 4.34 -7.84
CA LEU A 140 -9.28 4.10 -8.07
C LEU A 140 -8.53 5.43 -8.00
N MET A 141 -7.65 5.59 -7.01
CA MET A 141 -6.72 6.70 -6.99
C MET A 141 -5.46 6.31 -7.77
N ASN A 142 -5.36 6.82 -8.97
CA ASN A 142 -4.21 6.65 -9.86
C ASN A 142 -3.14 7.73 -9.60
N SER A 143 -1.97 7.53 -10.19
CA SER A 143 -1.02 8.59 -10.43
C SER A 143 -0.96 8.89 -11.94
N PHE A 144 -0.30 9.97 -12.32
CA PHE A 144 -0.01 10.26 -13.72
C PHE A 144 0.77 9.15 -14.44
N ASN A 145 1.37 8.22 -13.67
CA ASN A 145 2.06 7.04 -14.21
C ASN A 145 1.13 5.86 -14.51
N THR A 146 -0.06 5.82 -13.89
CA THR A 146 -0.93 4.64 -13.93
C THR A 146 -2.31 4.91 -14.52
N HIS A 147 -2.68 6.18 -14.66
CA HIS A 147 -4.04 6.59 -15.05
C HIS A 147 -4.41 6.10 -16.43
N THR A 148 -3.59 6.42 -17.44
CA THR A 148 -3.88 6.10 -18.84
C THR A 148 -4.08 4.60 -19.07
N GLU A 149 -3.20 3.75 -18.50
CA GLU A 149 -3.33 2.31 -18.69
C GLU A 149 -4.54 1.74 -17.92
N THR A 150 -4.86 2.30 -16.76
CA THR A 150 -6.06 1.90 -16.01
C THR A 150 -7.33 2.32 -16.75
N GLU A 151 -7.36 3.50 -17.36
CA GLU A 151 -8.50 4.01 -18.10
C GLU A 151 -8.82 3.14 -19.33
N LYS A 152 -7.81 2.68 -20.06
CA LYS A 152 -7.99 1.78 -21.22
C LYS A 152 -8.77 0.51 -20.89
N ILE A 153 -8.68 0.01 -19.68
CA ILE A 153 -9.34 -1.23 -19.27
C ILE A 153 -10.60 -1.03 -18.44
N LYS A 154 -10.84 0.17 -17.92
CA LYS A 154 -12.00 0.50 -17.09
C LYS A 154 -13.31 0.09 -17.73
N HIS A 155 -13.47 0.31 -19.04
CA HIS A 155 -14.69 -0.01 -19.79
C HIS A 155 -15.11 -1.49 -19.69
N ARG A 156 -14.19 -2.40 -19.38
CA ARG A 156 -14.51 -3.82 -19.17
C ARG A 156 -15.43 -4.05 -17.97
N TYR A 157 -15.43 -3.12 -17.04
CA TYR A 157 -16.09 -3.27 -15.73
C TYR A 157 -17.30 -2.37 -15.53
N GLU A 158 -17.53 -1.36 -16.38
CA GLU A 158 -18.55 -0.33 -16.22
C GLU A 158 -19.99 -0.87 -16.15
N ASN A 159 -20.24 -1.99 -16.83
CA ASN A 159 -21.54 -2.67 -16.75
C ASN A 159 -21.71 -3.52 -15.47
N ALA A 160 -20.65 -3.78 -14.75
CA ALA A 160 -20.66 -4.65 -13.58
C ALA A 160 -20.69 -3.89 -12.26
N VAL A 161 -19.96 -2.77 -12.17
CA VAL A 161 -19.78 -1.98 -10.95
C VAL A 161 -19.70 -0.49 -11.27
N SER A 162 -20.13 0.35 -10.32
CA SER A 162 -19.94 1.81 -10.39
C SER A 162 -18.47 2.12 -10.09
N ILE A 163 -17.68 2.43 -11.13
CA ILE A 163 -16.25 2.66 -11.02
C ILE A 163 -15.89 4.12 -11.33
N TYR A 164 -15.19 4.75 -10.40
CA TYR A 164 -14.66 6.11 -10.49
C TYR A 164 -13.15 6.10 -10.49
N MET A 165 -12.51 7.06 -11.15
CA MET A 165 -11.07 7.21 -11.15
C MET A 165 -10.69 8.67 -11.01
N PHE A 166 -9.57 8.91 -10.35
CA PHE A 166 -8.93 10.23 -10.31
C PHE A 166 -7.41 10.09 -10.17
N GLU A 167 -6.71 11.15 -10.54
CA GLU A 167 -5.27 11.23 -10.33
C GLU A 167 -4.92 11.96 -9.04
N GLN A 168 -3.98 11.38 -8.27
CA GLN A 168 -3.31 12.13 -7.22
C GLN A 168 -2.46 13.27 -7.82
N SER A 169 -1.99 14.18 -6.99
CA SER A 169 -1.16 15.30 -7.39
C SER A 169 0.13 14.82 -8.07
N ARG A 170 0.72 15.75 -8.83
CA ARG A 170 2.04 15.61 -9.43
C ARG A 170 2.94 16.70 -8.85
N PHE A 171 3.93 16.31 -8.07
CA PHE A 171 4.85 17.22 -7.40
C PHE A 171 6.22 17.26 -8.04
N PRO A 172 6.91 18.42 -8.02
CA PRO A 172 8.23 18.56 -8.60
C PRO A 172 9.28 17.87 -7.71
N ARG A 173 10.17 17.09 -8.30
CA ARG A 173 11.38 16.64 -7.62
C ARG A 173 12.26 17.82 -7.30
N ILE A 174 12.97 17.77 -6.17
CA ILE A 174 13.91 18.81 -5.76
C ILE A 174 15.34 18.28 -5.73
N SER A 175 16.27 19.11 -6.15
CA SER A 175 17.69 18.82 -6.01
C SER A 175 18.07 18.79 -4.52
N LYS A 176 18.77 17.74 -4.10
CA LYS A 176 19.27 17.67 -2.71
C LYS A 176 20.28 18.79 -2.40
N GLU A 177 21.01 19.21 -3.39
CA GLU A 177 22.08 20.20 -3.26
C GLU A 177 21.54 21.62 -3.11
N SER A 178 20.68 22.04 -4.03
CA SER A 178 20.10 23.39 -4.07
C SER A 178 18.79 23.52 -3.30
N LEU A 179 18.06 22.42 -3.07
CA LEU A 179 16.68 22.35 -2.59
C LEU A 179 15.67 23.05 -3.53
N ARG A 180 16.04 23.28 -4.79
CA ARG A 180 15.15 23.90 -5.77
C ARG A 180 14.43 22.86 -6.61
N PRO A 181 13.22 23.17 -7.11
CA PRO A 181 12.51 22.33 -8.06
C PRO A 181 13.34 22.06 -9.32
N ILE A 182 13.27 20.82 -9.82
CA ILE A 182 13.97 20.39 -11.04
C ILE A 182 13.20 20.79 -12.30
N PRO A 183 11.86 20.59 -12.39
CA PRO A 183 11.11 21.05 -13.55
C PRO A 183 11.17 22.58 -13.68
N LYS A 184 11.15 23.08 -14.92
CA LYS A 184 11.18 24.50 -15.21
C LYS A 184 9.80 25.06 -15.57
N ASP A 185 8.93 24.20 -16.05
CA ASP A 185 7.55 24.47 -16.42
C ASP A 185 6.69 23.19 -16.23
N ALA A 186 5.38 23.31 -16.40
CA ALA A 186 4.45 22.20 -16.26
C ALA A 186 4.63 21.08 -17.31
N ASN A 187 5.28 21.40 -18.45
CA ASN A 187 5.54 20.48 -19.56
C ASN A 187 6.93 19.83 -19.49
N SER A 188 7.71 20.16 -18.45
CA SER A 188 9.02 19.54 -18.22
C SER A 188 8.91 18.02 -18.20
N HIS A 189 9.99 17.35 -18.64
CA HIS A 189 10.03 15.90 -18.80
C HIS A 189 9.46 15.15 -17.58
N HIS A 190 8.72 14.09 -17.85
CA HIS A 190 8.01 13.27 -16.88
C HIS A 190 8.87 12.83 -15.69
N SER A 191 10.15 12.51 -15.91
CA SER A 191 11.09 12.12 -14.85
C SER A 191 11.42 13.23 -13.85
N SER A 192 11.04 14.49 -14.13
CA SER A 192 11.20 15.62 -13.19
C SER A 192 10.12 15.68 -12.11
N TRP A 193 9.11 14.83 -12.24
CA TRP A 193 7.92 14.82 -11.40
C TRP A 193 7.81 13.51 -10.62
N TYR A 194 7.02 13.53 -9.54
CA TYR A 194 6.71 12.33 -8.77
C TYR A 194 5.32 12.44 -8.11
N PRO A 195 4.65 11.30 -7.84
CA PRO A 195 3.43 11.28 -7.04
C PRO A 195 3.77 11.44 -5.56
N PRO A 196 3.07 12.32 -4.80
CA PRO A 196 3.44 12.72 -3.43
C PRO A 196 3.11 11.70 -2.34
N GLY A 197 2.92 10.44 -2.70
CA GLY A 197 2.50 9.41 -1.78
C GLY A 197 0.98 9.37 -1.59
N HIS A 198 0.51 8.32 -0.92
CA HIS A 198 -0.94 8.07 -0.82
C HIS A 198 -1.67 8.97 0.20
N GLY A 199 -0.96 9.79 0.97
CA GLY A 199 -1.58 10.80 1.82
C GLY A 199 -2.32 11.89 1.05
N ASP A 200 -1.96 12.10 -0.22
CA ASP A 200 -2.65 13.05 -1.10
C ASP A 200 -4.12 12.66 -1.40
N VAL A 201 -4.56 11.47 -1.02
CA VAL A 201 -5.92 10.96 -1.26
C VAL A 201 -7.01 11.93 -0.78
N TYR A 202 -6.83 12.56 0.35
CA TYR A 202 -7.83 13.46 0.94
C TYR A 202 -7.99 14.74 0.11
N ARG A 203 -6.88 15.41 -0.21
CA ARG A 203 -6.89 16.65 -1.02
C ARG A 203 -7.32 16.38 -2.45
N SER A 204 -6.86 15.29 -3.05
CA SER A 204 -7.24 14.90 -4.41
C SER A 204 -8.72 14.52 -4.51
N LEU A 205 -9.26 13.80 -3.51
CA LEU A 205 -10.69 13.46 -3.48
C LEU A 205 -11.57 14.73 -3.39
N LEU A 206 -11.16 15.73 -2.61
CA LEU A 206 -11.83 17.02 -2.55
C LEU A 206 -11.74 17.77 -3.88
N ARG A 207 -10.53 17.88 -4.45
CA ARG A 207 -10.26 18.64 -5.69
C ARG A 207 -11.05 18.13 -6.88
N THR A 208 -11.28 16.81 -6.96
CA THR A 208 -12.07 16.19 -8.03
C THR A 208 -13.57 16.32 -7.85
N GLY A 209 -14.04 16.84 -6.72
CA GLY A 209 -15.45 16.94 -6.38
C GLY A 209 -16.11 15.63 -5.93
N LEU A 210 -15.38 14.50 -5.97
CA LEU A 210 -15.91 13.19 -5.58
C LEU A 210 -16.29 13.13 -4.10
N LEU A 211 -15.53 13.80 -3.22
CA LEU A 211 -15.86 13.87 -1.80
C LEU A 211 -17.27 14.43 -1.58
N LYS A 212 -17.56 15.60 -2.19
CA LYS A 212 -18.87 16.24 -2.09
C LYS A 212 -19.97 15.38 -2.72
N LYS A 213 -19.71 14.84 -3.91
CA LYS A 213 -20.66 13.95 -4.61
C LYS A 213 -21.08 12.79 -3.70
N PHE A 214 -20.14 12.08 -3.09
CA PHE A 214 -20.48 10.94 -2.24
C PHE A 214 -21.22 11.35 -0.96
N ILE A 215 -20.87 12.48 -0.35
CA ILE A 215 -21.60 13.01 0.81
C ILE A 215 -23.05 13.36 0.41
N ASP A 216 -23.25 14.02 -0.74
CA ASP A 216 -24.56 14.41 -1.26
C ASP A 216 -25.42 13.17 -1.62
N GLU A 217 -24.79 12.06 -2.02
CA GLU A 217 -25.42 10.75 -2.26
C GLU A 217 -25.70 9.94 -0.97
N GLY A 218 -25.41 10.49 0.21
CA GLY A 218 -25.66 9.85 1.49
C GLY A 218 -24.59 8.82 1.90
N LYS A 219 -23.41 8.80 1.25
CA LYS A 219 -22.28 7.99 1.70
C LYS A 219 -21.69 8.60 2.97
N GLU A 220 -21.27 7.73 3.90
CA GLU A 220 -20.77 8.16 5.21
C GLU A 220 -19.29 7.78 5.41
N TYR A 221 -18.86 6.62 4.90
CA TYR A 221 -17.53 6.09 5.14
C TYR A 221 -16.80 5.74 3.85
N LEU A 222 -15.50 6.02 3.87
CA LEU A 222 -14.53 5.67 2.84
C LEU A 222 -13.63 4.55 3.37
N PHE A 223 -13.63 3.40 2.70
CA PHE A 223 -12.67 2.34 2.96
C PHE A 223 -11.50 2.44 1.98
N ILE A 224 -10.32 2.85 2.48
CA ILE A 224 -9.10 3.01 1.69
C ILE A 224 -8.21 1.77 1.90
N SER A 225 -7.68 1.23 0.82
CA SER A 225 -6.69 0.15 0.90
C SER A 225 -5.79 0.12 -0.34
N ASN A 226 -4.63 -0.51 -0.22
CA ASN A 226 -3.77 -0.75 -1.38
C ASN A 226 -4.43 -1.77 -2.32
N ILE A 227 -4.35 -1.52 -3.63
CA ILE A 227 -4.92 -2.46 -4.61
C ILE A 227 -4.18 -3.81 -4.63
N ASP A 228 -2.92 -3.83 -4.23
CA ASP A 228 -2.10 -5.04 -4.12
C ASP A 228 -2.27 -5.81 -2.80
N ASN A 229 -3.12 -5.33 -1.89
CA ASN A 229 -3.53 -6.08 -0.71
C ASN A 229 -4.81 -6.85 -0.98
N LEU A 230 -4.68 -8.14 -1.29
CA LEU A 230 -5.80 -9.02 -1.64
C LEU A 230 -6.69 -9.39 -0.44
N GLY A 231 -6.21 -9.16 0.79
CA GLY A 231 -6.99 -9.35 2.02
C GLY A 231 -7.91 -8.17 2.38
N ALA A 232 -7.75 -7.03 1.71
CA ALA A 232 -8.52 -5.82 2.00
C ALA A 232 -9.89 -5.84 1.33
N THR A 233 -10.89 -6.36 2.02
CA THR A 233 -12.28 -6.47 1.57
C THR A 233 -13.20 -5.60 2.42
N ALA A 234 -14.36 -5.19 1.88
CA ALA A 234 -15.41 -4.53 2.67
C ALA A 234 -15.88 -5.50 3.77
N ASP A 235 -15.92 -5.00 5.00
CA ASP A 235 -16.26 -5.74 6.20
C ASP A 235 -17.53 -5.16 6.83
N LEU A 236 -18.57 -5.98 6.93
CA LEU A 236 -19.87 -5.53 7.43
C LEU A 236 -19.86 -5.28 8.94
N GLU A 237 -19.10 -6.06 9.70
CA GLU A 237 -18.97 -5.89 11.15
C GLU A 237 -18.27 -4.57 11.49
N ILE A 238 -17.20 -4.22 10.77
CA ILE A 238 -16.54 -2.92 10.96
C ILE A 238 -17.47 -1.77 10.53
N LEU A 239 -18.20 -1.94 9.43
CA LEU A 239 -19.12 -0.93 8.94
C LEU A 239 -20.30 -0.71 9.90
N ASP A 240 -20.86 -1.79 10.44
CA ASP A 240 -21.93 -1.73 11.46
C ASP A 240 -21.44 -1.03 12.73
N PHE A 241 -20.21 -1.37 13.18
CA PHE A 241 -19.56 -0.71 14.30
C PHE A 241 -19.40 0.80 14.08
N LEU A 242 -19.05 1.24 12.86
CA LEU A 242 -18.91 2.64 12.50
C LEU A 242 -20.25 3.39 12.43
N VAL A 243 -21.29 2.73 11.93
CA VAL A 243 -22.59 3.37 11.67
C VAL A 243 -23.47 3.42 12.93
N ASN A 244 -23.46 2.38 13.76
CA ASN A 244 -24.44 2.18 14.83
C ASN A 244 -23.94 2.49 16.24
N GLN A 245 -22.70 2.92 16.40
CA GLN A 245 -22.19 3.40 17.71
C GLN A 245 -22.75 4.78 18.05
N LYS A 246 -22.98 5.03 19.35
CA LYS A 246 -23.42 6.34 19.85
C LYS A 246 -22.44 7.46 19.52
N ASP A 247 -21.12 7.17 19.65
CA ASP A 247 -20.01 8.06 19.32
C ASP A 247 -19.03 7.30 18.41
N PRO A 248 -19.33 7.20 17.10
CA PRO A 248 -18.53 6.40 16.18
C PRO A 248 -17.14 7.01 15.98
N PRO A 249 -16.11 6.18 15.79
CA PRO A 249 -14.81 6.67 15.35
C PRO A 249 -14.92 7.37 14.00
N GLU A 250 -14.17 8.45 13.85
CA GLU A 250 -14.03 9.14 12.56
C GLU A 250 -12.95 8.50 11.68
N PHE A 251 -12.03 7.78 12.33
CA PHE A 251 -10.92 7.12 11.65
C PHE A 251 -10.59 5.79 12.33
N ILE A 252 -10.63 4.71 11.55
CA ILE A 252 -10.12 3.41 11.98
C ILE A 252 -8.93 3.02 11.09
N MET A 253 -7.84 2.61 11.72
CA MET A 253 -6.73 1.93 11.05
C MET A 253 -6.74 0.45 11.42
N GLU A 254 -6.91 -0.42 10.43
CA GLU A 254 -6.74 -1.85 10.65
C GLU A 254 -5.26 -2.16 10.93
N VAL A 255 -5.03 -2.88 12.02
CA VAL A 255 -3.70 -3.35 12.43
C VAL A 255 -3.73 -4.86 12.64
N ILE A 256 -2.60 -5.50 12.49
CA ILE A 256 -2.40 -6.93 12.73
C ILE A 256 -1.34 -7.15 13.80
N ASP A 257 -1.28 -8.35 14.35
CA ASP A 257 -0.13 -8.76 15.17
C ASP A 257 1.14 -8.74 14.31
N ARG A 258 2.15 -8.04 14.79
CA ARG A 258 3.41 -7.91 14.11
C ARG A 258 4.21 -9.19 14.19
N THR A 259 4.75 -9.63 13.06
CA THR A 259 5.66 -10.77 12.97
C THR A 259 7.07 -10.31 12.61
N ARG A 260 8.06 -11.22 12.70
CA ARG A 260 9.44 -10.91 12.32
C ARG A 260 9.62 -10.59 10.83
N SER A 261 8.67 -10.94 9.99
CA SER A 261 8.67 -10.58 8.56
C SER A 261 8.16 -9.16 8.29
N ASP A 262 7.41 -8.58 9.23
CA ASP A 262 6.83 -7.24 9.10
C ASP A 262 7.84 -6.14 9.50
N VAL A 263 8.99 -6.11 8.83
CA VAL A 263 10.09 -5.19 9.16
C VAL A 263 10.01 -3.85 8.46
N ARG A 264 9.21 -3.74 7.39
CA ARG A 264 9.05 -2.53 6.59
C ARG A 264 7.61 -2.04 6.66
N GLY A 265 7.39 -0.90 7.29
CA GLY A 265 6.08 -0.27 7.46
C GLY A 265 5.95 0.37 8.83
N GLY A 266 4.75 0.84 9.12
CA GLY A 266 4.44 1.61 10.32
C GLY A 266 3.74 0.81 11.42
N THR A 267 3.69 1.41 12.58
CA THR A 267 2.92 0.96 13.74
C THR A 267 2.17 2.12 14.37
N LEU A 268 1.14 1.82 15.14
CA LEU A 268 0.48 2.83 15.97
C LEU A 268 1.20 2.99 17.30
N VAL A 269 1.39 4.22 17.68
CA VAL A 269 2.00 4.62 18.96
C VAL A 269 1.15 5.68 19.66
N ASN A 270 1.31 5.78 20.96
CA ASN A 270 0.92 6.97 21.72
C ASN A 270 2.10 7.97 21.64
N TYR A 271 1.85 9.13 21.08
CA TYR A 271 2.84 10.19 21.03
C TYR A 271 2.27 11.42 21.72
N ASP A 272 2.79 11.73 22.89
CA ASP A 272 2.37 12.89 23.69
C ASP A 272 0.83 12.89 23.95
N GLY A 273 0.28 11.70 24.29
CA GLY A 273 -1.14 11.52 24.61
C GLY A 273 -2.06 11.32 23.40
N LYS A 274 -1.55 11.39 22.16
CA LYS A 274 -2.32 11.21 20.93
C LYS A 274 -1.91 9.94 20.19
N ILE A 275 -2.92 9.27 19.60
CA ILE A 275 -2.65 8.15 18.68
C ILE A 275 -2.01 8.68 17.40
N ARG A 276 -0.94 8.02 16.96
CA ARG A 276 -0.17 8.44 15.78
C ARG A 276 0.40 7.22 15.06
N LEU A 277 0.43 7.29 13.73
CA LEU A 277 1.19 6.35 12.91
C LEU A 277 2.68 6.76 12.95
N LEU A 278 3.52 5.80 13.30
CA LEU A 278 4.97 5.93 13.23
C LEU A 278 5.49 5.03 12.10
N GLU A 279 5.99 5.64 11.05
CA GLU A 279 6.58 4.95 9.90
C GLU A 279 8.09 4.72 10.10
N MET A 280 8.62 3.63 9.55
CA MET A 280 10.03 3.29 9.61
C MET A 280 10.95 4.46 9.16
N ALA A 281 10.54 5.20 8.14
CA ALA A 281 11.31 6.33 7.61
C ALA A 281 11.47 7.51 8.59
N GLN A 282 10.66 7.57 9.64
CA GLN A 282 10.69 8.61 10.67
C GLN A 282 11.56 8.20 11.88
N VAL A 283 11.92 6.92 11.97
CA VAL A 283 12.65 6.37 13.11
C VAL A 283 14.12 6.81 13.06
N PRO A 284 14.66 7.38 14.16
CA PRO A 284 16.09 7.67 14.25
C PRO A 284 16.95 6.42 14.01
N LYS A 285 18.09 6.60 13.36
CA LYS A 285 18.94 5.46 12.92
C LYS A 285 19.39 4.56 14.07
N ASP A 286 19.67 5.13 15.22
CA ASP A 286 20.05 4.44 16.45
C ASP A 286 18.88 3.73 17.15
N LYS A 287 17.64 3.98 16.72
CA LYS A 287 16.41 3.40 17.28
C LYS A 287 15.74 2.37 16.37
N VAL A 288 16.33 2.10 15.19
CA VAL A 288 15.75 1.18 14.20
C VAL A 288 15.59 -0.24 14.74
N ASP A 289 16.56 -0.75 15.48
CA ASP A 289 16.49 -2.11 16.03
C ASP A 289 15.44 -2.20 17.15
N GLU A 290 15.32 -1.17 17.96
CA GLU A 290 14.24 -1.05 18.95
C GLU A 290 12.87 -1.00 18.29
N PHE A 291 12.72 -0.24 17.20
CA PHE A 291 11.47 -0.16 16.42
C PHE A 291 11.10 -1.51 15.78
N LYS A 292 12.07 -2.31 15.37
CA LYS A 292 11.82 -3.65 14.82
C LYS A 292 11.45 -4.69 15.87
N SER A 293 11.60 -4.39 17.15
CA SER A 293 11.27 -5.31 18.23
C SER A 293 9.78 -5.60 18.28
N VAL A 294 9.39 -6.84 18.00
CA VAL A 294 8.00 -7.31 18.08
C VAL A 294 7.47 -7.38 19.52
N SER A 295 8.35 -7.42 20.52
CA SER A 295 7.96 -7.38 21.92
C SER A 295 7.56 -5.97 22.37
N LYS A 296 8.16 -4.93 21.79
CA LYS A 296 7.87 -3.52 22.10
C LYS A 296 6.75 -2.97 21.22
N PHE A 297 6.83 -3.17 19.91
CA PHE A 297 5.83 -2.71 18.95
C PHE A 297 5.07 -3.92 18.39
N LYS A 298 3.99 -4.30 19.07
CA LYS A 298 3.27 -5.56 18.87
C LYS A 298 2.36 -5.58 17.65
N ILE A 299 1.97 -4.41 17.15
CA ILE A 299 1.03 -4.27 16.04
C ILE A 299 1.70 -3.65 14.81
N PHE A 300 1.11 -3.91 13.65
CA PHE A 300 1.62 -3.47 12.35
C PHE A 300 0.47 -2.86 11.53
N ASN A 301 0.73 -1.73 10.88
CA ASN A 301 -0.22 -1.03 10.02
C ASN A 301 -0.44 -1.79 8.71
N THR A 302 -1.68 -2.11 8.40
CA THR A 302 -2.08 -2.74 7.14
C THR A 302 -2.31 -1.75 6.00
N ASN A 303 -2.42 -0.46 6.31
CA ASN A 303 -2.90 0.59 5.43
C ASN A 303 -4.34 0.38 4.92
N ASN A 304 -5.14 -0.42 5.61
CA ASN A 304 -6.58 -0.48 5.46
C ASN A 304 -7.20 0.55 6.42
N LEU A 305 -7.83 1.56 5.87
CA LEU A 305 -8.31 2.72 6.61
C LEU A 305 -9.81 2.91 6.38
N TRP A 306 -10.56 3.14 7.44
CA TRP A 306 -11.98 3.51 7.39
C TRP A 306 -12.11 4.92 7.88
N VAL A 307 -12.59 5.82 7.03
CA VAL A 307 -12.58 7.25 7.31
C VAL A 307 -13.94 7.87 7.05
N ASN A 308 -14.45 8.65 7.99
CA ASN A 308 -15.71 9.34 7.84
C ASN A 308 -15.58 10.48 6.82
N LEU A 309 -16.44 10.48 5.78
CA LEU A 309 -16.39 11.45 4.68
C LEU A 309 -16.67 12.88 5.15
N LYS A 310 -17.65 13.08 6.05
CA LYS A 310 -17.97 14.41 6.60
C LYS A 310 -16.84 14.95 7.48
N ALA A 311 -16.13 14.06 8.20
CA ALA A 311 -14.96 14.45 8.97
C ALA A 311 -13.81 14.89 8.06
N ILE A 312 -13.59 14.21 6.93
CA ILE A 312 -12.62 14.65 5.91
C ILE A 312 -12.98 16.06 5.42
N ASP A 313 -14.22 16.28 5.02
CA ASP A 313 -14.68 17.58 4.52
C ASP A 313 -14.51 18.69 5.57
N ARG A 314 -14.93 18.43 6.81
CA ARG A 314 -14.77 19.34 7.96
C ARG A 314 -13.32 19.73 8.23
N LEU A 315 -12.41 18.77 8.12
CA LEU A 315 -10.99 19.01 8.39
C LEU A 315 -10.31 19.74 7.23
N LEU A 316 -10.63 19.37 5.98
CA LEU A 316 -10.06 20.03 4.80
C LEU A 316 -10.55 21.47 4.65
N SER A 317 -11.83 21.74 4.94
CA SER A 317 -12.37 23.11 4.90
C SER A 317 -11.72 24.08 5.91
N LYS A 318 -11.06 23.54 6.94
CA LYS A 318 -10.31 24.30 7.97
C LYS A 318 -8.81 24.17 7.81
N ASP A 319 -8.33 23.55 6.75
CA ASP A 319 -6.93 23.20 6.50
C ASP A 319 -6.25 22.49 7.69
N LYS A 320 -6.96 21.53 8.29
CA LYS A 320 -6.50 20.83 9.50
C LYS A 320 -5.96 19.41 9.26
N ILE A 321 -5.80 18.97 8.00
CA ILE A 321 -5.15 17.69 7.72
C ILE A 321 -3.66 17.91 7.53
N HIS A 322 -2.91 17.69 8.60
CA HIS A 322 -1.46 17.74 8.61
C HIS A 322 -0.88 16.33 8.78
N MET A 323 0.01 15.96 7.88
CA MET A 323 0.67 14.66 7.87
C MET A 323 2.18 14.84 7.94
N GLU A 324 2.84 13.87 8.54
CA GLU A 324 4.31 13.85 8.60
C GLU A 324 4.89 13.67 7.21
N VAL A 325 5.97 14.40 6.94
CA VAL A 325 6.70 14.31 5.68
C VAL A 325 7.65 13.11 5.70
N ILE A 326 7.52 12.26 4.72
CA ILE A 326 8.44 11.15 4.43
C ILE A 326 9.42 11.64 3.36
N VAL A 327 10.71 11.59 3.67
CA VAL A 327 11.78 12.09 2.78
C VAL A 327 12.44 10.92 2.06
N ASN A 328 12.18 10.79 0.76
CA ASN A 328 12.81 9.78 -0.08
C ASN A 328 13.94 10.40 -0.91
N GLN A 329 15.16 9.87 -0.76
CA GLN A 329 16.30 10.27 -1.55
C GLN A 329 16.58 9.24 -2.63
N LYS A 330 16.80 9.68 -3.86
CA LYS A 330 17.11 8.82 -5.01
C LYS A 330 18.24 9.43 -5.84
N ALA A 331 18.89 8.60 -6.65
CA ALA A 331 19.79 9.11 -7.68
C ALA A 331 18.97 9.88 -8.74
N ALA A 332 19.52 10.97 -9.22
CA ALA A 332 18.92 11.72 -10.31
C ALA A 332 18.96 10.89 -11.61
N PRO A 333 17.94 10.97 -12.47
CA PRO A 333 18.01 10.40 -13.80
C PRO A 333 19.26 10.93 -14.55
N GLY A 334 20.05 10.03 -15.13
CA GLY A 334 21.30 10.40 -15.80
C GLY A 334 22.53 10.58 -14.89
N GLY A 335 22.43 10.26 -13.59
CA GLY A 335 23.59 10.17 -12.68
C GLY A 335 24.12 11.50 -12.14
N SER A 336 23.42 12.62 -12.33
CA SER A 336 23.89 13.98 -11.97
C SER A 336 23.49 14.41 -10.55
N GLY A 337 23.73 13.58 -9.51
CA GLY A 337 23.49 13.95 -8.13
C GLY A 337 22.31 13.22 -7.47
N LEU A 338 21.87 13.75 -6.33
CA LEU A 338 20.74 13.20 -5.56
C LEU A 338 19.52 14.11 -5.64
N ILE A 339 18.36 13.50 -5.71
CA ILE A 339 17.06 14.17 -5.67
C ILE A 339 16.30 13.78 -4.44
N ILE A 340 15.40 14.65 -4.00
CA ILE A 340 14.50 14.46 -2.88
C ILE A 340 13.06 14.42 -3.41
N GLN A 341 12.29 13.49 -2.88
CA GLN A 341 10.84 13.39 -3.02
C GLN A 341 10.23 13.49 -1.63
N LEU A 342 9.27 14.38 -1.48
CA LEU A 342 8.53 14.58 -0.23
C LEU A 342 7.18 13.89 -0.34
N GLU A 343 6.95 12.89 0.49
CA GLU A 343 5.75 12.06 0.43
C GLU A 343 4.99 12.12 1.76
N THR A 344 3.70 11.79 1.71
CA THR A 344 2.86 11.61 2.89
C THR A 344 2.12 10.28 2.84
N ALA A 345 1.83 9.72 4.01
CA ALA A 345 1.07 8.49 4.17
C ALA A 345 -0.37 8.76 4.60
N ALA A 346 -1.36 8.13 3.98
CA ALA A 346 -2.78 8.35 4.30
C ALA A 346 -3.11 8.06 5.78
N GLY A 347 -2.49 7.04 6.37
CA GLY A 347 -2.65 6.71 7.78
C GLY A 347 -2.13 7.79 8.73
N ALA A 348 -1.17 8.62 8.31
CA ALA A 348 -0.64 9.70 9.14
C ALA A 348 -1.69 10.81 9.43
N ALA A 349 -2.75 10.88 8.63
CA ALA A 349 -3.84 11.81 8.85
C ALA A 349 -4.65 11.52 10.14
N MET A 350 -4.59 10.30 10.69
CA MET A 350 -5.42 9.87 11.81
C MET A 350 -5.32 10.77 13.05
N LYS A 351 -4.16 11.36 13.30
CA LYS A 351 -3.93 12.28 14.43
C LYS A 351 -4.78 13.56 14.39
N ASN A 352 -5.33 13.91 13.23
CA ASN A 352 -6.15 15.13 13.04
C ASN A 352 -7.63 14.89 13.31
N PHE A 353 -8.06 13.62 13.38
CA PHE A 353 -9.45 13.25 13.63
C PHE A 353 -9.74 13.19 15.12
N ASP A 354 -10.92 13.61 15.51
CA ASP A 354 -11.27 13.73 16.93
C ASP A 354 -11.35 12.37 17.62
N ARG A 355 -11.84 11.36 16.90
CA ARG A 355 -11.97 9.97 17.38
C ARG A 355 -11.28 9.02 16.40
N ALA A 356 -10.03 8.72 16.66
CA ALA A 356 -9.24 7.77 15.88
C ALA A 356 -8.84 6.57 16.74
N ILE A 357 -8.98 5.36 16.19
CA ILE A 357 -8.64 4.10 16.85
C ILE A 357 -7.91 3.13 15.91
N GLY A 358 -7.19 2.17 16.50
CA GLY A 358 -6.76 0.95 15.81
C GLY A 358 -7.86 -0.11 15.89
N MET A 359 -8.00 -0.91 14.84
CA MET A 359 -8.81 -2.13 14.85
C MET A 359 -7.90 -3.32 14.58
N LYS A 360 -7.74 -4.20 15.57
CA LYS A 360 -6.90 -5.38 15.40
C LYS A 360 -7.70 -6.45 14.67
N VAL A 361 -7.25 -6.75 13.44
CA VAL A 361 -7.91 -7.64 12.49
C VAL A 361 -7.10 -8.94 12.30
N PRO A 362 -7.74 -10.03 11.83
CA PRO A 362 -7.01 -11.24 11.48
C PRO A 362 -6.06 -11.01 10.30
N ARG A 363 -4.94 -11.73 10.29
CA ARG A 363 -3.90 -11.57 9.26
C ARG A 363 -4.41 -11.84 7.84
N SER A 364 -5.47 -12.59 7.67
CA SER A 364 -6.14 -12.81 6.37
C SER A 364 -6.60 -11.50 5.69
N ARG A 365 -6.74 -10.41 6.44
CA ARG A 365 -7.04 -9.08 5.89
C ARG A 365 -5.80 -8.32 5.38
N PHE A 366 -4.60 -8.90 5.56
CA PHE A 366 -3.34 -8.31 5.10
C PHE A 366 -2.53 -9.32 4.30
N LEU A 367 -2.77 -9.35 2.99
CA LEU A 367 -2.11 -10.20 1.99
C LEU A 367 -1.46 -9.33 0.89
N PRO A 368 -0.47 -8.51 1.25
CA PRO A 368 0.17 -7.60 0.29
C PRO A 368 1.10 -8.36 -0.65
N VAL A 369 1.14 -7.94 -1.91
CA VAL A 369 2.09 -8.46 -2.91
C VAL A 369 3.05 -7.35 -3.31
N LYS A 370 4.25 -7.38 -2.76
CA LYS A 370 5.32 -6.39 -3.00
C LYS A 370 6.47 -6.96 -3.81
N THR A 371 6.63 -8.28 -3.79
CA THR A 371 7.71 -9.03 -4.43
C THR A 371 7.16 -10.23 -5.18
N THR A 372 7.96 -10.85 -6.03
CA THR A 372 7.62 -12.11 -6.68
C THR A 372 7.53 -13.30 -5.70
N SER A 373 8.22 -13.21 -4.55
CA SER A 373 8.02 -14.16 -3.46
C SER A 373 6.61 -14.12 -2.89
N ASP A 374 6.04 -12.91 -2.71
CA ASP A 374 4.66 -12.76 -2.30
C ASP A 374 3.70 -13.23 -3.41
N LEU A 375 4.05 -12.92 -4.67
CA LEU A 375 3.25 -13.33 -5.84
C LEU A 375 3.17 -14.86 -5.94
N LEU A 376 4.28 -15.57 -5.72
CA LEU A 376 4.31 -17.03 -5.70
C LEU A 376 3.34 -17.60 -4.66
N LEU A 377 3.30 -17.04 -3.47
CA LEU A 377 2.36 -17.44 -2.43
C LEU A 377 0.90 -17.28 -2.87
N MET A 378 0.57 -16.11 -3.47
CA MET A 378 -0.80 -15.83 -3.91
C MET A 378 -1.23 -16.67 -5.12
N MET A 379 -0.30 -16.99 -6.02
CA MET A 379 -0.56 -17.86 -7.18
C MET A 379 -0.68 -19.34 -6.82
N SER A 380 -0.14 -19.74 -5.67
CA SER A 380 -0.06 -21.14 -5.26
C SER A 380 -1.39 -21.70 -4.73
N ASN A 381 -1.44 -22.99 -4.52
CA ASN A 381 -2.58 -23.69 -3.91
C ASN A 381 -2.71 -23.49 -2.40
N LEU A 382 -1.83 -22.67 -1.79
CA LEU A 382 -1.99 -22.22 -0.39
C LEU A 382 -3.26 -21.42 -0.18
N TYR A 383 -3.73 -20.73 -1.19
CA TYR A 383 -4.95 -19.94 -1.14
C TYR A 383 -5.96 -20.43 -2.17
N ILE A 384 -7.22 -20.24 -1.88
CA ILE A 384 -8.34 -20.41 -2.81
C ILE A 384 -9.07 -19.07 -2.96
N VAL A 385 -9.57 -18.81 -4.16
CA VAL A 385 -10.45 -17.65 -4.41
C VAL A 385 -11.87 -18.06 -4.04
N THR A 386 -12.45 -17.35 -3.10
CA THR A 386 -13.84 -17.55 -2.70
C THR A 386 -14.80 -16.88 -3.70
N ASP A 387 -16.09 -17.19 -3.62
CA ASP A 387 -17.11 -16.64 -4.53
C ASP A 387 -17.16 -15.11 -4.48
N ASN A 388 -16.85 -14.52 -3.32
CA ASN A 388 -16.79 -13.07 -3.14
C ASN A 388 -15.48 -12.42 -3.63
N GLY A 389 -14.60 -13.18 -4.29
CA GLY A 389 -13.33 -12.66 -4.80
C GLY A 389 -12.24 -12.42 -3.76
N SER A 390 -12.47 -12.80 -2.49
CA SER A 390 -11.42 -12.76 -1.47
C SER A 390 -10.54 -14.03 -1.53
N LEU A 391 -9.34 -13.91 -0.99
CA LEU A 391 -8.46 -15.06 -0.82
C LEU A 391 -8.62 -15.65 0.58
N MET A 392 -8.81 -16.94 0.65
CA MET A 392 -8.87 -17.71 1.88
C MET A 392 -7.79 -18.78 1.87
N MET A 393 -7.13 -19.00 3.01
CA MET A 393 -6.19 -20.12 3.11
C MET A 393 -6.91 -21.43 2.78
N ASN A 394 -6.26 -22.26 1.99
CA ASN A 394 -6.82 -23.53 1.56
C ASN A 394 -7.04 -24.44 2.76
N PRO A 395 -8.28 -24.92 3.02
CA PRO A 395 -8.58 -25.79 4.14
C PRO A 395 -7.78 -27.12 4.15
N LYS A 396 -7.27 -27.53 2.97
CA LYS A 396 -6.39 -28.71 2.85
C LYS A 396 -5.01 -28.51 3.49
N ARG A 397 -4.63 -27.26 3.78
CA ARG A 397 -3.45 -26.99 4.59
C ARG A 397 -3.78 -27.21 6.05
N GLY A 398 -3.17 -28.22 6.66
CA GLY A 398 -3.47 -28.64 8.04
C GLY A 398 -3.03 -27.66 9.15
N PHE A 399 -2.43 -26.50 8.78
CA PHE A 399 -1.95 -25.49 9.72
C PHE A 399 -2.12 -24.09 9.12
N THR A 400 -2.22 -23.07 9.99
CA THR A 400 -2.59 -21.70 9.59
C THR A 400 -1.41 -20.81 9.26
N THR A 401 -0.18 -21.27 9.46
CA THR A 401 1.04 -20.49 9.20
C THR A 401 1.32 -20.39 7.70
N VAL A 402 1.67 -19.19 7.24
CA VAL A 402 2.11 -18.97 5.86
C VAL A 402 3.59 -19.36 5.75
N PRO A 403 4.00 -20.13 4.73
CA PRO A 403 5.40 -20.48 4.54
C PRO A 403 6.24 -19.23 4.26
N LEU A 404 7.48 -19.26 4.72
CA LEU A 404 8.46 -18.24 4.36
C LEU A 404 9.04 -18.55 2.99
N VAL A 405 8.80 -17.68 2.01
CA VAL A 405 9.35 -17.80 0.66
C VAL A 405 10.36 -16.69 0.40
N LYS A 406 11.54 -17.05 -0.09
CA LYS A 406 12.60 -16.15 -0.52
C LYS A 406 13.09 -16.54 -1.90
N LEU A 407 12.81 -15.72 -2.89
CA LEU A 407 13.34 -15.85 -4.24
C LEU A 407 14.44 -14.80 -4.45
N GLY A 408 15.57 -15.22 -4.97
CA GLY A 408 16.75 -14.36 -5.17
C GLY A 408 16.50 -13.29 -6.24
N ASP A 409 16.86 -12.04 -5.93
CA ASP A 409 16.55 -10.88 -6.77
C ASP A 409 17.18 -10.98 -8.17
N LYS A 410 18.39 -11.51 -8.31
CA LYS A 410 19.12 -11.60 -9.58
C LYS A 410 18.30 -12.26 -10.70
N ASN A 411 17.54 -13.33 -10.36
CA ASN A 411 16.83 -14.16 -11.34
C ASN A 411 15.31 -14.10 -11.21
N PHE A 412 14.76 -13.63 -10.08
CA PHE A 412 13.33 -13.69 -9.79
C PHE A 412 12.68 -12.34 -9.50
N GLN A 413 13.43 -11.25 -9.41
CA GLN A 413 12.86 -9.95 -9.05
C GLN A 413 11.77 -9.48 -10.02
N LYS A 414 11.97 -9.70 -11.33
CA LYS A 414 11.01 -9.29 -12.36
C LYS A 414 9.93 -10.35 -12.55
N VAL A 415 8.68 -9.93 -12.69
CA VAL A 415 7.53 -10.83 -12.91
C VAL A 415 7.75 -11.72 -14.13
N LYS A 416 8.26 -11.16 -15.24
CA LYS A 416 8.56 -11.93 -16.43
C LYS A 416 9.58 -13.04 -16.15
N ASP A 417 10.72 -12.69 -15.54
CA ASP A 417 11.79 -13.64 -15.25
C ASP A 417 11.31 -14.73 -14.25
N PHE A 418 10.43 -14.35 -13.32
CA PHE A 418 9.78 -15.26 -12.39
C PHE A 418 8.86 -16.25 -13.14
N LEU A 419 7.96 -15.76 -14.00
CA LEU A 419 7.03 -16.62 -14.75
C LEU A 419 7.76 -17.55 -15.73
N ASP A 420 8.82 -17.07 -16.37
CA ASP A 420 9.63 -17.88 -17.30
C ASP A 420 10.35 -19.06 -16.59
N ARG A 421 10.49 -18.99 -15.24
CA ARG A 421 11.15 -20.05 -14.44
C ARG A 421 10.18 -21.06 -13.82
N PHE A 422 8.88 -20.81 -13.87
CA PHE A 422 7.86 -21.74 -13.38
C PHE A 422 6.95 -22.18 -14.53
N GLN A 423 7.09 -23.41 -15.02
CA GLN A 423 6.14 -23.95 -16.00
C GLN A 423 4.74 -24.09 -15.39
N ASN A 424 4.66 -24.53 -14.14
CA ASN A 424 3.49 -24.44 -13.27
C ASN A 424 3.93 -24.02 -11.87
N ILE A 425 3.03 -23.37 -11.15
CA ILE A 425 3.25 -23.07 -9.74
C ILE A 425 3.22 -24.38 -8.94
N PRO A 426 4.25 -24.69 -8.13
CA PRO A 426 4.31 -25.92 -7.35
C PRO A 426 3.16 -26.08 -6.36
N ASN A 427 2.86 -27.33 -5.98
CA ASN A 427 2.06 -27.62 -4.81
C ASN A 427 2.86 -27.28 -3.54
N MET A 428 2.33 -26.38 -2.73
CA MET A 428 2.99 -25.81 -1.55
C MET A 428 2.19 -26.02 -0.26
N LEU A 429 1.18 -26.90 -0.26
CA LEU A 429 0.30 -27.11 0.91
C LEU A 429 1.04 -27.52 2.18
N GLU A 430 2.11 -28.28 2.03
CA GLU A 430 2.93 -28.78 3.14
C GLU A 430 4.29 -28.07 3.27
N LEU A 431 4.47 -26.94 2.59
CA LEU A 431 5.70 -26.16 2.65
C LEU A 431 5.76 -25.29 3.90
N ASP A 432 6.93 -25.22 4.53
CA ASP A 432 7.23 -24.31 5.65
C ASP A 432 8.21 -23.21 5.24
N HIS A 433 9.20 -23.55 4.43
CA HIS A 433 10.22 -22.61 4.00
C HIS A 433 10.72 -22.97 2.58
N LEU A 434 10.78 -21.97 1.72
CA LEU A 434 11.43 -22.06 0.41
C LEU A 434 12.46 -20.94 0.26
N THR A 435 13.69 -21.32 -0.06
CA THR A 435 14.71 -20.37 -0.53
C THR A 435 15.20 -20.84 -1.89
N VAL A 436 15.14 -19.95 -2.90
CA VAL A 436 15.68 -20.21 -4.24
C VAL A 436 16.65 -19.09 -4.58
N SER A 437 17.87 -19.44 -4.95
CA SER A 437 18.89 -18.49 -5.38
C SER A 437 19.59 -19.00 -6.64
N GLY A 438 19.94 -18.09 -7.52
CA GLY A 438 20.58 -18.40 -8.80
C GLY A 438 19.60 -18.79 -9.91
N ASP A 439 20.12 -19.33 -11.01
CA ASP A 439 19.31 -19.71 -12.18
C ASP A 439 18.67 -21.08 -11.97
N VAL A 440 17.44 -21.07 -11.45
CA VAL A 440 16.65 -22.28 -11.17
C VAL A 440 15.35 -22.23 -11.96
N THR A 441 15.01 -23.33 -12.62
CA THR A 441 13.71 -23.50 -13.30
C THR A 441 12.94 -24.68 -12.70
N PHE A 442 11.63 -24.56 -12.75
CA PHE A 442 10.69 -25.54 -12.21
C PHE A 442 9.81 -26.09 -13.33
N GLY A 443 9.80 -27.41 -13.49
CA GLY A 443 8.89 -28.12 -14.40
C GLY A 443 7.44 -28.10 -13.91
N THR A 444 6.64 -29.00 -14.45
CA THR A 444 5.22 -29.17 -14.08
C THR A 444 5.04 -30.16 -12.92
N ASN A 445 3.92 -30.06 -12.21
CA ASN A 445 3.53 -31.02 -11.15
C ASN A 445 4.59 -31.23 -10.04
N ILE A 446 5.29 -30.17 -9.66
CA ILE A 446 6.25 -30.21 -8.58
C ILE A 446 5.54 -30.04 -7.23
N THR A 447 5.99 -30.79 -6.23
CA THR A 447 5.50 -30.68 -4.85
C THR A 447 6.66 -30.30 -3.91
N LEU A 448 6.46 -29.25 -3.11
CA LEU A 448 7.41 -28.75 -2.13
C LEU A 448 6.85 -28.95 -0.71
N LYS A 449 7.63 -29.57 0.18
CA LYS A 449 7.24 -29.90 1.55
C LYS A 449 8.32 -29.53 2.56
N GLY A 450 7.90 -29.11 3.76
CA GLY A 450 8.80 -28.74 4.84
C GLY A 450 9.76 -27.63 4.42
N THR A 451 11.06 -27.78 4.65
CA THR A 451 12.09 -26.81 4.30
C THR A 451 12.81 -27.20 3.02
N VAL A 452 12.72 -26.35 1.99
CA VAL A 452 13.39 -26.57 0.69
C VAL A 452 14.30 -25.38 0.41
N ILE A 453 15.58 -25.68 0.13
CA ILE A 453 16.58 -24.67 -0.22
C ILE A 453 17.23 -25.11 -1.53
N ILE A 454 17.18 -24.26 -2.56
CA ILE A 454 17.74 -24.52 -3.89
C ILE A 454 18.69 -23.38 -4.23
N ILE A 455 19.97 -23.69 -4.44
CA ILE A 455 21.02 -22.71 -4.73
C ILE A 455 21.78 -23.15 -5.97
N ALA A 456 21.57 -22.47 -7.08
CA ALA A 456 22.42 -22.55 -8.26
C ALA A 456 23.59 -21.57 -8.04
N ASN A 457 24.83 -22.07 -8.25
CA ASN A 457 26.03 -21.22 -8.20
C ASN A 457 26.05 -20.25 -9.40
N ASP A 458 26.93 -19.25 -9.34
CA ASP A 458 27.12 -18.37 -10.51
C ASP A 458 27.55 -19.18 -11.74
N GLU A 459 26.96 -18.85 -12.89
CA GLU A 459 27.15 -19.52 -14.20
C GLU A 459 26.57 -20.96 -14.29
N GLU A 460 25.93 -21.45 -13.23
CA GLU A 460 25.28 -22.75 -13.20
C GLU A 460 23.75 -22.60 -13.27
N ARG A 461 23.09 -23.65 -13.78
CA ARG A 461 21.63 -23.74 -13.84
C ARG A 461 21.16 -25.03 -13.22
N ILE A 462 20.08 -24.94 -12.45
CA ILE A 462 19.37 -26.10 -11.91
C ILE A 462 17.98 -26.17 -12.55
N ASP A 463 17.71 -27.26 -13.22
CA ASP A 463 16.38 -27.56 -13.76
C ASP A 463 15.72 -28.63 -12.87
N ILE A 464 14.64 -28.26 -12.17
CA ILE A 464 13.84 -29.19 -11.37
C ILE A 464 12.87 -29.93 -12.32
N PRO A 465 13.02 -31.24 -12.48
CA PRO A 465 12.18 -32.02 -13.43
C PRO A 465 10.70 -32.00 -13.04
N SER A 466 9.84 -32.18 -14.04
CA SER A 466 8.40 -32.34 -13.80
C SER A 466 8.12 -33.56 -12.92
N GLY A 467 7.13 -33.46 -12.05
CA GLY A 467 6.75 -34.54 -11.13
C GLY A 467 7.60 -34.65 -9.87
N THR A 468 8.67 -33.85 -9.74
CA THR A 468 9.59 -33.93 -8.59
C THR A 468 8.90 -33.57 -7.28
N VAL A 469 9.18 -34.35 -6.23
CA VAL A 469 8.82 -34.06 -4.84
C VAL A 469 10.08 -33.69 -4.06
N LEU A 470 10.14 -32.48 -3.55
CA LEU A 470 11.22 -32.02 -2.65
C LEU A 470 10.66 -31.87 -1.24
N GLU A 471 11.14 -32.72 -0.34
CA GLU A 471 10.75 -32.71 1.07
C GLU A 471 11.96 -32.58 1.97
N ASN A 472 12.07 -31.50 2.73
CA ASN A 472 13.23 -31.21 3.60
C ASN A 472 14.58 -31.38 2.87
N LYS A 473 14.70 -30.76 1.70
CA LYS A 473 15.84 -30.90 0.78
C LYS A 473 16.64 -29.61 0.65
N ILE A 474 17.95 -29.79 0.57
CA ILE A 474 18.90 -28.77 0.10
C ILE A 474 19.46 -29.28 -1.24
N VAL A 475 19.27 -28.48 -2.30
CA VAL A 475 19.78 -28.76 -3.64
C VAL A 475 20.80 -27.67 -3.96
N SER A 476 22.03 -28.05 -4.30
CA SER A 476 23.09 -27.11 -4.67
C SER A 476 23.95 -27.68 -5.81
N GLY A 477 24.54 -26.80 -6.63
CA GLY A 477 25.39 -27.17 -7.75
C GLY A 477 24.62 -27.59 -9.00
N ASN A 478 25.34 -28.23 -9.96
CA ASN A 478 24.82 -28.70 -11.25
C ASN A 478 23.99 -30.00 -11.13
N MET A 479 23.28 -30.24 -10.06
CA MET A 479 22.54 -31.49 -9.92
C MET A 479 21.30 -31.49 -10.83
N ARG A 480 21.37 -32.28 -11.91
CA ARG A 480 20.17 -32.91 -12.47
C ARG A 480 19.73 -33.95 -11.44
N ILE A 481 18.55 -33.74 -10.85
CA ILE A 481 17.89 -34.80 -10.08
C ILE A 481 17.51 -35.84 -11.14
N LEU A 482 18.34 -36.89 -11.26
CA LEU A 482 17.98 -38.06 -12.03
C LEU A 482 16.92 -38.80 -11.22
N ASP A 483 15.77 -39.09 -11.86
CA ASP A 483 14.71 -39.90 -11.29
C ASP A 483 15.25 -41.22 -10.76
N HIS A 484 14.89 -41.53 -9.52
CA HIS A 484 14.95 -42.90 -8.99
C HIS A 484 13.55 -43.41 -8.73
#